data_6334e98b43e2a4e84ce28313b07cb2d0
#
_entry.id   6334e98b43e2a4e84ce28313b07cb2d0
#
_cell.length_a   1.000
_cell.length_b   1.000
_cell.length_c   1.000
_cell.angle_alpha   90.00
_cell.angle_beta   90.00
_cell.angle_gamma   90.00
#
_symmetry.space_group_name_H-M   'P 1'
#
loop_
_entity.id
_entity.type
_entity.pdbx_description
1 polymer ?
#
loop_
_entity_poly.entity_id
_entity_poly.type
_entity_poly.pdbx_seq_one_letter_code
_entity_poly.pdbx_strand_id
1 'polypeptide(L)'
;MHPIDVLPDVALRPGGAIADKFLQRDLRTFHAAYRWTQNLPYGANSNNEDSLILFAEERGTCTTKHGAIARLAAEHGLPIDKNLGFYRLNDDIVTGVNGILAAYGLEFIPQIHCFLAYEGYRVDLTAGNCNGKNKIIEDYDFVVPVAPDLSHQQHQAYYLDYLKRYAAIAPPLATLSDETVLSILTECDRQLKYQCSIMADRLAQV
;
A
#
# COMPACT_ATOMS: atom_id res chain seq x y z
N MET A 1 -7.70 2.80 20.50
CA MET A 1 -7.72 1.38 20.04
C MET A 1 -6.65 1.28 18.96
N HIS A 2 -5.71 0.34 19.10
CA HIS A 2 -4.69 0.13 18.07
C HIS A 2 -5.36 -0.56 16.85
N PRO A 3 -5.01 -0.25 15.60
CA PRO A 3 -5.64 -0.85 14.42
C PRO A 3 -5.66 -2.38 14.40
N ILE A 4 -4.68 -3.04 15.03
CA ILE A 4 -4.64 -4.50 15.14
C ILE A 4 -5.74 -5.06 16.06
N ASP A 5 -6.22 -4.28 17.03
CA ASP A 5 -7.17 -4.78 18.06
C ASP A 5 -8.54 -5.13 17.47
N VAL A 6 -8.86 -4.64 16.27
CA VAL A 6 -10.09 -5.00 15.56
C VAL A 6 -9.99 -6.33 14.82
N LEU A 7 -8.77 -6.80 14.52
CA LEU A 7 -8.54 -8.05 13.80
C LEU A 7 -8.55 -9.26 14.75
N PRO A 8 -9.04 -10.43 14.32
CA PRO A 8 -9.00 -11.63 15.13
C PRO A 8 -7.56 -12.11 15.37
N ASP A 9 -7.23 -12.47 16.62
CA ASP A 9 -5.95 -13.13 16.93
C ASP A 9 -6.15 -14.64 17.03
N VAL A 10 -5.77 -15.35 15.98
CA VAL A 10 -5.87 -16.81 15.91
C VAL A 10 -4.48 -17.44 15.86
N ALA A 11 -4.36 -18.69 16.38
CA ALA A 11 -3.16 -19.47 16.22
C ALA A 11 -2.93 -19.84 14.74
N LEU A 12 -1.68 -19.65 14.25
CA LEU A 12 -1.33 -20.03 12.90
C LEU A 12 -1.25 -21.54 12.75
N ARG A 13 -1.83 -22.05 11.67
CA ARG A 13 -1.81 -23.47 11.30
C ARG A 13 -0.79 -23.67 10.17
N PRO A 14 0.03 -24.73 10.21
CA PRO A 14 0.95 -25.05 9.14
C PRO A 14 0.22 -25.53 7.86
N GLY A 15 0.92 -25.49 6.73
CA GLY A 15 0.45 -25.98 5.43
C GLY A 15 0.04 -24.87 4.45
N GLY A 16 0.03 -23.62 4.87
CA GLY A 16 -0.09 -22.45 3.99
C GLY A 16 1.28 -21.87 3.65
N ALA A 17 1.49 -21.44 2.41
CA ALA A 17 2.78 -20.91 1.98
C ALA A 17 3.24 -19.70 2.80
N ILE A 18 2.30 -18.83 3.19
CA ILE A 18 2.57 -17.64 4.01
C ILE A 18 2.63 -18.01 5.50
N ALA A 19 1.70 -18.83 5.98
CA ALA A 19 1.69 -19.29 7.37
C ALA A 19 3.00 -19.98 7.74
N ASP A 20 3.51 -20.87 6.89
CA ASP A 20 4.76 -21.58 7.12
C ASP A 20 5.97 -20.63 7.22
N LYS A 21 6.00 -19.54 6.45
CA LYS A 21 7.05 -18.50 6.56
C LYS A 21 7.02 -17.76 7.89
N PHE A 22 5.82 -17.46 8.42
CA PHE A 22 5.69 -16.87 9.75
C PHE A 22 6.06 -17.86 10.85
N LEU A 23 5.60 -19.11 10.75
CA LEU A 23 5.92 -20.17 11.72
C LEU A 23 7.42 -20.48 11.77
N GLN A 24 8.14 -20.44 10.63
CA GLN A 24 9.61 -20.58 10.56
C GLN A 24 10.35 -19.46 11.33
N ARG A 25 9.69 -18.33 11.58
CA ARG A 25 10.17 -17.17 12.37
C ARG A 25 9.68 -17.19 13.81
N ASP A 26 9.09 -18.31 14.26
CA ASP A 26 8.46 -18.48 15.58
C ASP A 26 7.28 -17.50 15.84
N LEU A 27 6.68 -16.95 14.78
CA LEU A 27 5.48 -16.13 14.87
C LEU A 27 4.26 -17.04 14.81
N ARG A 28 3.60 -17.24 15.94
CA ARG A 28 2.61 -18.32 16.12
C ARG A 28 1.15 -17.84 16.09
N THR A 29 0.92 -16.52 16.07
CA THR A 29 -0.43 -15.95 16.02
C THR A 29 -0.57 -14.94 14.88
N PHE A 30 -1.81 -14.67 14.47
CA PHE A 30 -2.11 -13.69 13.44
C PHE A 30 -1.61 -12.29 13.83
N HIS A 31 -1.80 -11.89 15.10
CA HIS A 31 -1.30 -10.60 15.58
C HIS A 31 0.24 -10.55 15.62
N ALA A 32 0.92 -11.64 15.94
CA ALA A 32 2.38 -11.67 15.88
C ALA A 32 2.88 -11.48 14.43
N ALA A 33 2.26 -12.15 13.45
CA ALA A 33 2.55 -11.99 12.03
C ALA A 33 2.27 -10.56 11.54
N TYR A 34 1.14 -9.98 11.95
CA TYR A 34 0.78 -8.60 11.64
C TYR A 34 1.84 -7.61 12.16
N ARG A 35 2.20 -7.70 13.45
CA ARG A 35 3.18 -6.80 14.07
C ARG A 35 4.55 -6.91 13.41
N TRP A 36 5.01 -8.13 13.13
CA TRP A 36 6.25 -8.34 12.40
C TRP A 36 6.20 -7.64 11.03
N THR A 37 5.14 -7.87 10.26
CA THR A 37 4.96 -7.26 8.94
C THR A 37 4.88 -5.74 9.01
N GLN A 38 4.16 -5.18 9.97
CA GLN A 38 4.05 -3.73 10.21
C GLN A 38 5.43 -3.12 10.48
N ASN A 39 6.25 -3.77 11.30
CA ASN A 39 7.54 -3.25 11.73
C ASN A 39 8.65 -3.37 10.67
N LEU A 40 8.44 -4.12 9.58
CA LEU A 40 9.40 -4.16 8.49
C LEU A 40 9.60 -2.75 7.90
N PRO A 41 10.84 -2.40 7.48
CA PRO A 41 11.09 -1.16 6.77
C PRO A 41 10.15 -0.96 5.58
N TYR A 42 9.71 0.27 5.34
CA TYR A 42 8.99 0.61 4.12
C TYR A 42 9.97 0.74 2.96
N GLY A 43 9.73 0.01 1.86
CA GLY A 43 10.59 0.07 0.68
C GLY A 43 10.12 -0.84 -0.45
N ALA A 44 10.52 -0.48 -1.68
CA ALA A 44 10.20 -1.29 -2.85
C ALA A 44 10.92 -2.65 -2.81
N ASN A 45 10.22 -3.67 -3.28
CA ASN A 45 10.75 -5.01 -3.48
C ASN A 45 11.25 -5.18 -4.92
N SER A 46 12.20 -6.10 -5.12
CA SER A 46 12.77 -6.39 -6.44
C SER A 46 11.76 -7.06 -7.39
N ASN A 47 10.84 -7.86 -6.83
CA ASN A 47 9.77 -8.51 -7.58
C ASN A 47 8.47 -8.54 -6.75
N ASN A 48 7.55 -7.63 -7.02
CA ASN A 48 6.26 -7.56 -6.33
C ASN A 48 5.28 -8.69 -6.70
N GLU A 49 5.58 -9.47 -7.75
CA GLU A 49 4.76 -10.63 -8.15
C GLU A 49 5.14 -11.90 -7.38
N ASP A 50 6.30 -11.93 -6.75
CA ASP A 50 6.66 -13.00 -5.81
C ASP A 50 5.97 -12.74 -4.46
N SER A 51 4.98 -13.56 -4.15
CA SER A 51 4.22 -13.47 -2.89
C SER A 51 5.07 -13.71 -1.63
N LEU A 52 6.28 -14.26 -1.78
CA LEU A 52 7.21 -14.51 -0.69
C LEU A 52 8.32 -13.46 -0.58
N ILE A 53 8.36 -12.48 -1.47
CA ILE A 53 9.41 -11.47 -1.54
C ILE A 53 9.57 -10.68 -0.23
N LEU A 54 8.45 -10.45 0.48
CA LEU A 54 8.45 -9.78 1.78
C LEU A 54 9.36 -10.49 2.79
N PHE A 55 9.37 -11.84 2.77
CA PHE A 55 10.17 -12.66 3.68
C PHE A 55 11.63 -12.79 3.24
N ALA A 56 11.91 -12.64 1.96
CA ALA A 56 13.26 -12.68 1.41
C ALA A 56 14.02 -11.38 1.61
N GLU A 57 13.33 -10.25 1.46
CA GLU A 57 13.94 -8.92 1.53
C GLU A 57 13.70 -8.19 2.86
N GLU A 58 12.81 -8.70 3.70
CA GLU A 58 12.42 -8.16 5.02
C GLU A 58 12.09 -6.66 4.99
N ARG A 59 11.44 -6.23 3.90
CA ARG A 59 10.88 -4.89 3.68
C ARG A 59 9.72 -5.00 2.72
N GLY A 60 8.89 -3.95 2.65
CA GLY A 60 7.79 -3.94 1.69
C GLY A 60 7.05 -2.63 1.63
N THR A 61 6.32 -2.45 0.53
CA THR A 61 5.37 -1.35 0.32
C THR A 61 3.99 -1.72 0.86
N CYS A 62 3.01 -0.82 0.72
CA CYS A 62 1.62 -1.13 1.05
C CYS A 62 1.12 -2.37 0.30
N THR A 63 1.53 -2.56 -0.97
CA THR A 63 1.11 -3.70 -1.79
C THR A 63 1.55 -5.04 -1.20
N THR A 64 2.83 -5.18 -0.88
CA THR A 64 3.40 -6.45 -0.42
C THR A 64 3.09 -6.74 1.04
N LYS A 65 3.10 -5.72 1.91
CA LYS A 65 2.75 -5.90 3.33
C LYS A 65 1.30 -6.31 3.52
N HIS A 66 0.35 -5.58 2.90
CA HIS A 66 -1.07 -5.93 3.00
C HIS A 66 -1.39 -7.22 2.25
N GLY A 67 -0.69 -7.50 1.13
CA GLY A 67 -0.82 -8.76 0.41
C GLY A 67 -0.47 -9.98 1.26
N ALA A 68 0.67 -9.95 1.98
CA ALA A 68 1.10 -11.04 2.85
C ALA A 68 0.08 -11.32 3.97
N ILE A 69 -0.43 -10.28 4.65
CA ILE A 69 -1.42 -10.47 5.74
C ILE A 69 -2.79 -10.88 5.21
N ALA A 70 -3.25 -10.34 4.08
CA ALA A 70 -4.50 -10.78 3.45
C ALA A 70 -4.42 -12.26 3.00
N ARG A 71 -3.28 -12.70 2.47
CA ARG A 71 -3.05 -14.10 2.12
C ARG A 71 -3.03 -15.00 3.36
N LEU A 72 -2.35 -14.59 4.43
CA LEU A 72 -2.37 -15.29 5.71
C LEU A 72 -3.83 -15.43 6.22
N ALA A 73 -4.62 -14.36 6.12
CA ALA A 73 -6.03 -14.39 6.49
C ALA A 73 -6.81 -15.42 5.66
N ALA A 74 -6.62 -15.44 4.34
CA ALA A 74 -7.25 -16.41 3.45
C ALA A 74 -6.86 -17.86 3.79
N GLU A 75 -5.58 -18.15 4.09
CA GLU A 75 -5.11 -19.47 4.52
C GLU A 75 -5.76 -19.94 5.82
N HIS A 76 -6.28 -19.00 6.65
CA HIS A 76 -6.93 -19.28 7.92
C HIS A 76 -8.47 -19.14 7.86
N GLY A 77 -9.04 -18.81 6.68
CA GLY A 77 -10.48 -18.60 6.52
C GLY A 77 -11.00 -17.36 7.26
N LEU A 78 -10.16 -16.34 7.47
CA LEU A 78 -10.56 -15.09 8.08
C LEU A 78 -11.11 -14.14 7.00
N PRO A 79 -12.25 -13.46 7.23
CA PRO A 79 -12.86 -12.54 6.27
C PRO A 79 -12.16 -11.16 6.28
N ILE A 80 -10.87 -11.16 5.99
CA ILE A 80 -10.03 -9.95 5.92
C ILE A 80 -9.63 -9.74 4.47
N ASP A 81 -10.15 -8.68 3.87
CA ASP A 81 -9.95 -8.37 2.47
C ASP A 81 -8.85 -7.32 2.27
N LYS A 82 -8.04 -7.51 1.24
CA LYS A 82 -7.16 -6.45 0.72
C LYS A 82 -7.97 -5.54 -0.20
N ASN A 83 -7.80 -4.23 -0.01
CA ASN A 83 -8.44 -3.21 -0.82
C ASN A 83 -7.43 -2.28 -1.48
N LEU A 84 -7.80 -1.76 -2.65
CA LEU A 84 -7.20 -0.57 -3.24
C LEU A 84 -8.09 0.62 -2.91
N GLY A 85 -7.50 1.66 -2.32
CA GLY A 85 -8.13 2.96 -2.13
C GLY A 85 -7.48 4.00 -3.03
N PHE A 86 -8.28 4.74 -3.77
CA PHE A 86 -7.84 5.82 -4.64
C PHE A 86 -7.97 7.14 -3.89
N TYR A 87 -6.89 7.88 -3.77
CA TYR A 87 -6.83 9.13 -3.05
C TYR A 87 -6.16 10.23 -3.89
N ARG A 88 -6.32 11.49 -3.49
CA ARG A 88 -5.73 12.65 -4.15
C ARG A 88 -4.33 12.90 -3.61
N LEU A 89 -3.32 12.64 -4.44
CA LEU A 89 -1.93 12.90 -4.10
C LEU A 89 -1.56 14.35 -4.43
N ASN A 90 -1.06 15.06 -3.45
CA ASN A 90 -0.51 16.42 -3.50
C ASN A 90 0.52 16.62 -2.37
N ASP A 91 0.99 17.84 -2.14
CA ASP A 91 1.97 18.15 -1.09
C ASP A 91 1.49 17.91 0.34
N ASP A 92 0.18 17.92 0.58
CA ASP A 92 -0.37 17.55 1.90
C ASP A 92 0.01 16.11 2.26
N ILE A 93 0.12 15.26 1.26
CA ILE A 93 0.45 13.84 1.42
C ILE A 93 1.96 13.61 1.26
N VAL A 94 2.57 14.16 0.21
CA VAL A 94 4.00 13.96 -0.09
C VAL A 94 4.64 15.29 -0.48
N THR A 95 5.52 15.77 0.36
CA THR A 95 6.24 17.04 0.13
C THR A 95 6.99 17.03 -1.20
N GLY A 96 6.79 18.09 -2.00
CA GLY A 96 7.45 18.31 -3.29
C GLY A 96 6.67 17.81 -4.50
N VAL A 97 5.52 17.16 -4.30
CA VAL A 97 4.67 16.66 -5.40
C VAL A 97 4.01 17.81 -6.16
N ASN A 98 3.61 18.90 -5.49
CA ASN A 98 2.97 20.04 -6.16
C ASN A 98 3.88 20.69 -7.22
N GLY A 99 5.19 20.65 -7.04
CA GLY A 99 6.13 21.12 -8.05
C GLY A 99 6.10 20.30 -9.35
N ILE A 100 5.89 18.98 -9.23
CA ILE A 100 5.70 18.07 -10.36
C ILE A 100 4.36 18.34 -11.05
N LEU A 101 3.29 18.40 -10.26
CA LEU A 101 1.91 18.57 -10.76
C LEU A 101 1.71 19.90 -11.48
N ALA A 102 2.33 20.98 -10.99
CA ALA A 102 2.20 22.31 -11.57
C ALA A 102 2.69 22.38 -13.03
N ALA A 103 3.68 21.58 -13.42
CA ALA A 103 4.17 21.50 -14.80
C ALA A 103 3.10 20.99 -15.77
N TYR A 104 2.05 20.34 -15.26
CA TYR A 104 0.93 19.78 -16.04
C TYR A 104 -0.41 20.48 -15.75
N GLY A 105 -0.39 21.57 -14.99
CA GLY A 105 -1.61 22.30 -14.60
C GLY A 105 -2.53 21.51 -13.66
N LEU A 106 -1.99 20.57 -12.88
CA LEU A 106 -2.72 19.72 -11.97
C LEU A 106 -2.62 20.22 -10.52
N GLU A 107 -3.70 20.18 -9.77
CA GLU A 107 -3.72 20.43 -8.32
C GLU A 107 -3.45 19.15 -7.52
N PHE A 108 -3.79 18.01 -8.07
CA PHE A 108 -3.53 16.67 -7.51
C PHE A 108 -3.52 15.64 -8.63
N ILE A 109 -3.02 14.44 -8.32
CA ILE A 109 -3.15 13.26 -9.18
C ILE A 109 -3.74 12.12 -8.35
N PRO A 110 -4.68 11.32 -8.90
CA PRO A 110 -5.12 10.11 -8.22
C PRO A 110 -3.94 9.18 -7.96
N GLN A 111 -3.89 8.61 -6.76
CA GLN A 111 -2.88 7.61 -6.40
C GLN A 111 -3.57 6.46 -5.66
N ILE A 112 -2.96 5.27 -5.71
CA ILE A 112 -3.48 4.08 -5.04
C ILE A 112 -2.72 3.84 -3.73
N HIS A 113 -3.49 3.48 -2.69
CA HIS A 113 -2.97 2.92 -1.46
C HIS A 113 -3.65 1.59 -1.15
N CYS A 114 -2.89 0.60 -0.67
CA CYS A 114 -3.43 -0.66 -0.20
C CYS A 114 -3.71 -0.61 1.30
N PHE A 115 -4.80 -1.23 1.74
CA PHE A 115 -5.13 -1.43 3.14
C PHE A 115 -5.94 -2.73 3.31
N LEU A 116 -6.11 -3.18 4.55
CA LEU A 116 -7.00 -4.30 4.88
C LEU A 116 -8.36 -3.76 5.32
N ALA A 117 -9.42 -4.51 5.01
CA ALA A 117 -10.75 -4.27 5.51
C ALA A 117 -11.24 -5.47 6.31
N TYR A 118 -11.84 -5.22 7.46
CA TYR A 118 -12.44 -6.21 8.33
C TYR A 118 -13.61 -5.60 9.10
N GLU A 119 -14.82 -6.16 8.99
CA GLU A 119 -16.03 -5.71 9.70
C GLU A 119 -16.26 -4.18 9.66
N GLY A 120 -16.00 -3.56 8.51
CA GLY A 120 -16.17 -2.11 8.32
C GLY A 120 -14.98 -1.25 8.79
N TYR A 121 -13.98 -1.85 9.44
CA TYR A 121 -12.74 -1.17 9.81
C TYR A 121 -11.72 -1.20 8.68
N ARG A 122 -10.91 -0.14 8.60
CA ARG A 122 -9.73 -0.06 7.73
C ARG A 122 -8.47 -0.20 8.56
N VAL A 123 -7.57 -1.07 8.13
CA VAL A 123 -6.32 -1.36 8.83
C VAL A 123 -5.15 -1.17 7.88
N ASP A 124 -4.30 -0.20 8.17
CA ASP A 124 -3.11 0.14 7.38
C ASP A 124 -1.83 -0.29 8.11
N LEU A 125 -1.13 -1.28 7.54
CA LEU A 125 0.17 -1.78 8.04
C LEU A 125 1.33 -0.79 7.81
N THR A 126 1.11 0.27 7.05
CA THR A 126 2.17 1.22 6.69
C THR A 126 2.01 2.59 7.35
N ALA A 127 0.93 2.80 8.09
CA ALA A 127 0.72 4.03 8.84
C ALA A 127 1.85 4.26 9.84
N GLY A 128 2.49 5.42 9.77
CA GLY A 128 3.61 5.77 10.67
C GLY A 128 4.94 5.04 10.40
N ASN A 129 5.04 4.23 9.35
CA ASN A 129 6.21 3.40 9.03
C ASN A 129 7.17 4.07 8.04
N CYS A 130 7.52 5.33 8.24
CA CYS A 130 8.44 6.10 7.38
C CYS A 130 8.17 5.91 5.89
N ASN A 131 6.89 5.84 5.52
CA ASN A 131 6.43 5.53 4.17
C ASN A 131 6.48 6.74 3.21
N GLY A 132 7.15 7.83 3.59
CA GLY A 132 7.30 9.04 2.78
C GLY A 132 6.08 9.96 2.78
N LYS A 133 5.01 9.59 3.48
CA LYS A 133 3.78 10.40 3.58
C LYS A 133 3.78 11.27 4.83
N ASN A 134 3.33 12.50 4.69
CA ASN A 134 3.23 13.47 5.78
C ASN A 134 2.08 13.14 6.76
N LYS A 135 1.06 12.43 6.29
CA LYS A 135 -0.12 12.03 7.08
C LYS A 135 -0.67 10.68 6.63
N ILE A 136 -1.50 10.07 7.46
CA ILE A 136 -2.26 8.87 7.13
C ILE A 136 -3.30 9.21 6.05
N ILE A 137 -3.54 8.28 5.13
CA ILE A 137 -4.60 8.41 4.14
C ILE A 137 -5.91 7.92 4.77
N GLU A 138 -6.80 8.87 5.05
CA GLU A 138 -8.12 8.58 5.65
C GLU A 138 -9.24 8.64 4.62
N ASP A 139 -9.11 9.54 3.63
CA ASP A 139 -10.12 9.78 2.61
C ASP A 139 -9.75 9.11 1.29
N TYR A 140 -10.68 8.30 0.78
CA TYR A 140 -10.58 7.67 -0.52
C TYR A 140 -11.79 8.06 -1.38
N ASP A 141 -11.54 8.55 -2.60
CA ASP A 141 -12.59 8.86 -3.59
C ASP A 141 -13.26 7.57 -4.11
N PHE A 142 -12.52 6.45 -4.11
CA PHE A 142 -13.02 5.14 -4.53
C PHE A 142 -12.26 4.02 -3.83
N VAL A 143 -12.95 2.94 -3.52
CA VAL A 143 -12.37 1.73 -2.89
C VAL A 143 -12.87 0.50 -3.62
N VAL A 144 -11.97 -0.45 -3.87
CA VAL A 144 -12.31 -1.75 -4.48
C VAL A 144 -11.56 -2.89 -3.80
N PRO A 145 -12.26 -3.99 -3.43
CA PRO A 145 -11.61 -5.19 -2.93
C PRO A 145 -10.84 -5.88 -4.08
N VAL A 146 -9.68 -6.45 -3.74
CA VAL A 146 -8.80 -7.09 -4.71
C VAL A 146 -8.20 -8.38 -4.14
N ALA A 147 -7.72 -9.24 -5.03
CA ALA A 147 -6.98 -10.43 -4.63
C ALA A 147 -5.72 -10.04 -3.81
N PRO A 148 -5.31 -10.85 -2.82
CA PRO A 148 -4.07 -10.62 -2.08
C PRO A 148 -2.86 -10.46 -2.99
N ASP A 149 -2.76 -11.29 -4.02
CA ASP A 149 -1.68 -11.30 -5.01
C ASP A 149 -2.07 -10.54 -6.27
N LEU A 150 -2.10 -9.22 -6.16
CA LEU A 150 -2.38 -8.36 -7.30
C LEU A 150 -1.10 -8.15 -8.12
N SER A 151 -1.09 -8.59 -9.38
CA SER A 151 0.03 -8.36 -10.30
C SER A 151 0.19 -6.86 -10.63
N HIS A 152 1.38 -6.47 -11.07
CA HIS A 152 1.63 -5.08 -11.52
C HIS A 152 0.67 -4.68 -12.66
N GLN A 153 0.44 -5.59 -13.60
CA GLN A 153 -0.48 -5.36 -14.73
C GLN A 153 -1.93 -5.14 -14.24
N GLN A 154 -2.39 -5.95 -13.29
CA GLN A 154 -3.73 -5.79 -12.71
C GLN A 154 -3.85 -4.46 -11.95
N HIS A 155 -2.82 -4.11 -11.16
CA HIS A 155 -2.78 -2.84 -10.44
C HIS A 155 -2.87 -1.65 -11.41
N GLN A 156 -2.12 -1.67 -12.51
CA GLN A 156 -2.19 -0.67 -13.55
C GLN A 156 -3.55 -0.64 -14.25
N ALA A 157 -4.16 -1.79 -14.51
CA ALA A 157 -5.49 -1.88 -15.12
C ALA A 157 -6.57 -1.24 -14.23
N TYR A 158 -6.56 -1.49 -12.91
CA TYR A 158 -7.44 -0.81 -11.95
C TYR A 158 -7.24 0.71 -11.97
N TYR A 159 -5.99 1.16 -12.05
CA TYR A 159 -5.67 2.58 -12.09
C TYR A 159 -6.23 3.25 -13.36
N LEU A 160 -5.99 2.67 -14.53
CA LEU A 160 -6.47 3.22 -15.80
C LEU A 160 -7.99 3.16 -15.93
N ASP A 161 -8.66 2.12 -15.40
CA ASP A 161 -10.12 2.05 -15.35
C ASP A 161 -10.67 3.16 -14.43
N TYR A 162 -10.05 3.38 -13.30
CA TYR A 162 -10.42 4.48 -12.41
C TYR A 162 -10.25 5.84 -13.08
N LEU A 163 -9.13 6.09 -13.78
CA LEU A 163 -8.91 7.35 -14.49
C LEU A 163 -9.99 7.65 -15.52
N LYS A 164 -10.44 6.65 -16.28
CA LYS A 164 -11.53 6.83 -17.26
C LYS A 164 -12.83 7.28 -16.59
N ARG A 165 -13.13 6.77 -15.41
CA ARG A 165 -14.30 7.18 -14.61
C ARG A 165 -14.10 8.56 -14.00
N TYR A 166 -12.89 8.88 -13.56
CA TYR A 166 -12.54 10.11 -12.88
C TYR A 166 -12.33 11.30 -13.83
N ALA A 167 -12.01 11.06 -15.09
CA ALA A 167 -11.81 12.08 -16.13
C ALA A 167 -13.00 13.05 -16.23
N ALA A 168 -14.21 12.59 -15.90
CA ALA A 168 -15.41 13.44 -15.82
C ALA A 168 -15.39 14.44 -14.64
N ILE A 169 -14.55 14.20 -13.61
CA ILE A 169 -14.51 14.96 -12.36
C ILE A 169 -13.27 15.89 -12.30
N ALA A 170 -12.19 15.52 -13.02
CA ALA A 170 -10.96 16.29 -13.08
C ALA A 170 -10.60 16.66 -14.54
N PRO A 171 -11.20 17.71 -15.10
CA PRO A 171 -11.02 18.07 -16.51
C PRO A 171 -9.57 18.15 -17.00
N PRO A 172 -8.59 18.67 -16.23
CA PRO A 172 -7.20 18.70 -16.69
C PRO A 172 -6.62 17.31 -16.95
N LEU A 173 -6.94 16.30 -16.12
CA LEU A 173 -6.47 14.91 -16.32
C LEU A 173 -7.08 14.30 -17.59
N ALA A 174 -8.31 14.65 -17.95
CA ALA A 174 -8.99 14.16 -19.15
C ALA A 174 -8.29 14.56 -20.45
N THR A 175 -7.45 15.61 -20.42
CA THR A 175 -6.71 16.09 -21.60
C THR A 175 -5.35 15.41 -21.78
N LEU A 176 -4.89 14.66 -20.79
CA LEU A 176 -3.60 13.96 -20.81
C LEU A 176 -3.78 12.54 -21.36
N SER A 177 -2.76 12.06 -22.07
CA SER A 177 -2.70 10.64 -22.45
C SER A 177 -2.41 9.75 -21.25
N ASP A 178 -2.85 8.48 -21.29
CA ASP A 178 -2.55 7.48 -20.27
C ASP A 178 -1.05 7.40 -19.98
N GLU A 179 -0.20 7.47 -21.03
CA GLU A 179 1.26 7.45 -20.94
C GLU A 179 1.79 8.67 -20.13
N THR A 180 1.25 9.85 -20.40
CA THR A 180 1.63 11.07 -19.66
C THR A 180 1.24 10.95 -18.19
N VAL A 181 0.04 10.48 -17.89
CA VAL A 181 -0.42 10.30 -16.51
C VAL A 181 0.46 9.29 -15.77
N LEU A 182 0.79 8.16 -16.39
CA LEU A 182 1.69 7.15 -15.81
C LEU A 182 3.12 7.69 -15.61
N SER A 183 3.59 8.57 -16.49
CA SER A 183 4.88 9.26 -16.32
C SER A 183 4.86 10.17 -15.09
N ILE A 184 3.82 10.99 -14.93
CA ILE A 184 3.63 11.86 -13.75
C ILE A 184 3.60 11.03 -12.47
N LEU A 185 2.84 9.91 -12.45
CA LEU A 185 2.83 9.00 -11.33
C LEU A 185 4.22 8.47 -10.98
N THR A 186 4.99 8.09 -12.00
CA THR A 186 6.35 7.59 -11.79
C THR A 186 7.24 8.66 -11.15
N GLU A 187 7.08 9.93 -11.51
CA GLU A 187 7.80 11.04 -10.88
C GLU A 187 7.34 11.26 -9.44
N CYS A 188 6.05 11.22 -9.18
CA CYS A 188 5.49 11.32 -7.84
C CYS A 188 5.96 10.14 -6.94
N ASP A 189 6.01 8.92 -7.47
CA ASP A 189 6.55 7.76 -6.75
C ASP A 189 8.05 7.90 -6.44
N ARG A 190 8.80 8.54 -7.33
CA ARG A 190 10.22 8.84 -7.09
C ARG A 190 10.36 9.84 -5.95
N GLN A 191 9.50 10.87 -5.93
CA GLN A 191 9.45 11.85 -4.84
C GLN A 191 9.04 11.19 -3.50
N LEU A 192 8.05 10.30 -3.51
CA LEU A 192 7.67 9.51 -2.33
C LEU A 192 8.85 8.69 -1.79
N LYS A 193 9.59 7.99 -2.66
CA LYS A 193 10.79 7.22 -2.27
C LYS A 193 11.87 8.11 -1.66
N TYR A 194 12.06 9.31 -2.20
CA TYR A 194 13.00 10.28 -1.64
C TYR A 194 12.57 10.74 -0.24
N GLN A 195 11.29 11.02 -0.02
CA GLN A 195 10.79 11.35 1.32
C GLN A 195 10.91 10.17 2.29
N CYS A 196 10.71 8.92 1.82
CA CYS A 196 10.98 7.73 2.64
C CYS A 196 12.42 7.69 3.14
N SER A 197 13.41 7.96 2.27
CA SER A 197 14.83 7.94 2.66
C SER A 197 15.14 9.02 3.71
N ILE A 198 14.63 10.22 3.53
CA ILE A 198 14.79 11.31 4.51
C ILE A 198 14.22 10.93 5.88
N MET A 199 13.03 10.32 5.90
CA MET A 199 12.39 9.89 7.15
C MET A 199 13.19 8.79 7.84
N ALA A 200 13.70 7.82 7.08
CA ALA A 200 14.54 6.74 7.61
C ALA A 200 15.85 7.27 8.20
N ASP A 201 16.54 8.19 7.51
CA ASP A 201 17.80 8.80 7.97
C ASP A 201 17.62 9.60 9.27
N ARG A 202 16.50 10.30 9.41
CA ARG A 202 16.17 11.03 10.65
C ARG A 202 15.99 10.10 11.84
N LEU A 203 15.36 8.93 11.65
CA LEU A 203 15.20 7.94 12.72
C LEU A 203 16.52 7.27 13.12
N ALA A 204 17.44 7.08 12.18
CA ALA A 204 18.74 6.50 12.46
C ALA A 204 19.68 7.43 13.28
N GLN A 205 19.32 8.72 13.41
CA GLN A 205 20.09 9.73 14.14
C GLN A 205 19.58 9.98 15.58
N VAL A 206 18.49 9.32 15.98
CA VAL A 206 17.88 9.41 17.33
C VAL A 206 18.16 8.14 18.11
#